data_eb7e2e867cc6a2948e77c3bcf7fac46a
#
_entry.id   eb7e2e867cc6a2948e77c3bcf7fac46a
#
_cell.length_a   1.000
_cell.length_b   1.000
_cell.length_c   1.000
_cell.angle_alpha   90.00
_cell.angle_beta   90.00
_cell.angle_gamma   90.00
#
_symmetry.space_group_name_H-M   'P 1'
#
loop_
_entity.id
_entity.type
_entity.pdbx_description
1 polymer ?
#
loop_
_entity_poly.entity_id
_entity_poly.type
_entity_poly.pdbx_seq_one_letter_code
_entity_poly.pdbx_strand_id
1 'polypeptide(L)'
;MERLTTLFAICTIILTFSCTGPAGPPGYDNIGKVFEATINFNQDNDYSRLITFPSDIVVYESDVVMVYMLEDVVNGDIDVWSQLPQTYFLNQGTLLYTFDHTFLDVNIFLDANFNLNTLGSNYTDNQVFRIAILPAEYGTSNLSMNQLMNDLNIEDSDISVLHN
;
A
#
# COMPACT_ATOMS: atom_id res chain seq x y z
N MET A 1 -44.18 52.78 10.62
CA MET A 1 -43.22 51.97 11.34
C MET A 1 -43.54 50.47 11.24
N GLU A 2 -44.80 50.07 11.34
CA GLU A 2 -45.20 48.65 11.23
C GLU A 2 -44.78 47.93 9.94
N ARG A 3 -44.84 48.59 8.80
CA ARG A 3 -44.45 47.98 7.52
C ARG A 3 -42.95 47.74 7.42
N LEU A 4 -42.13 48.53 8.07
CA LEU A 4 -40.67 48.40 8.07
C LEU A 4 -40.23 47.24 8.99
N THR A 5 -40.92 47.06 10.14
CA THR A 5 -40.67 45.94 11.06
C THR A 5 -41.10 44.60 10.49
N THR A 6 -42.19 44.58 9.69
CA THR A 6 -42.66 43.35 9.00
C THR A 6 -41.67 42.92 7.92
N LEU A 7 -41.11 43.89 7.17
CA LEU A 7 -40.12 43.60 6.14
C LEU A 7 -38.82 43.04 6.73
N PHE A 8 -38.40 43.59 7.90
CA PHE A 8 -37.21 43.13 8.62
C PHE A 8 -37.38 41.70 9.17
N ALA A 9 -38.59 41.38 9.68
CA ALA A 9 -38.91 40.05 10.19
C ALA A 9 -38.94 38.98 9.09
N ILE A 10 -39.42 39.32 7.89
CA ILE A 10 -39.41 38.40 6.75
C ILE A 10 -38.00 38.14 6.23
N CYS A 11 -37.13 39.16 6.21
CA CYS A 11 -35.72 39.02 5.80
C CYS A 11 -34.92 38.16 6.75
N THR A 12 -35.23 38.20 8.07
CA THR A 12 -34.50 37.37 9.08
C THR A 12 -34.86 35.88 8.99
N ILE A 13 -36.08 35.53 8.55
CA ILE A 13 -36.53 34.14 8.41
C ILE A 13 -35.84 33.46 7.21
N ILE A 14 -35.54 34.20 6.14
CA ILE A 14 -34.91 33.66 4.94
C ILE A 14 -33.43 33.27 5.17
N LEU A 15 -32.76 33.90 6.13
CA LEU A 15 -31.34 33.63 6.45
C LEU A 15 -31.11 32.36 7.25
N THR A 16 -32.13 31.72 7.78
CA THR A 16 -31.99 30.50 8.59
C THR A 16 -32.06 29.20 7.80
N PHE A 17 -32.34 29.23 6.49
CA PHE A 17 -32.18 28.07 5.63
C PHE A 17 -30.71 27.90 5.24
N SER A 18 -29.90 27.55 6.24
CA SER A 18 -28.57 27.00 5.99
C SER A 18 -28.74 25.64 5.30
N CYS A 19 -28.47 25.62 4.02
CA CYS A 19 -28.44 24.39 3.25
C CYS A 19 -27.35 23.51 3.80
N THR A 20 -27.68 22.53 4.63
CA THR A 20 -26.77 21.42 4.89
C THR A 20 -26.61 20.69 3.56
N GLY A 21 -25.43 20.78 2.96
CA GLY A 21 -25.08 19.99 1.78
C GLY A 21 -25.38 18.51 2.03
N PRO A 22 -25.59 17.72 0.97
CA PRO A 22 -25.76 16.28 1.11
C PRO A 22 -24.57 15.73 1.92
N ALA A 23 -24.85 14.80 2.83
CA ALA A 23 -23.81 14.07 3.52
C ALA A 23 -22.86 13.51 2.45
N GLY A 24 -21.55 13.69 2.66
CA GLY A 24 -20.55 13.06 1.79
C GLY A 24 -20.83 11.56 1.70
N PRO A 25 -20.34 10.89 0.64
CA PRO A 25 -20.44 9.44 0.57
C PRO A 25 -19.94 8.83 1.87
N PRO A 26 -20.52 7.71 2.32
CA PRO A 26 -19.99 6.98 3.47
C PRO A 26 -18.49 6.85 3.28
N GLY A 27 -17.70 7.12 4.33
CA GLY A 27 -16.27 6.80 4.31
C GLY A 27 -16.14 5.33 3.94
N TYR A 28 -15.20 5.02 3.05
CA TYR A 28 -14.94 3.65 2.66
C TYR A 28 -14.62 2.85 3.92
N ASP A 29 -15.36 1.76 4.18
CA ASP A 29 -15.07 0.79 5.24
C ASP A 29 -13.75 0.01 4.97
N ASN A 30 -13.07 0.29 3.88
CA ASN A 30 -11.78 -0.27 3.51
C ASN A 30 -10.64 0.65 3.96
N ILE A 31 -10.38 0.63 5.22
CA ILE A 31 -9.10 1.04 5.79
C ILE A 31 -8.08 0.03 5.23
N GLY A 32 -7.27 0.39 4.27
CA GLY A 32 -6.19 -0.37 3.65
C GLY A 32 -6.19 -1.90 3.80
N LYS A 33 -5.58 -2.60 2.89
CA LYS A 33 -5.40 -4.07 2.96
C LYS A 33 -3.93 -4.38 2.88
N VAL A 34 -3.48 -5.33 3.72
CA VAL A 34 -2.11 -5.86 3.69
C VAL A 34 -2.18 -7.37 3.46
N PHE A 35 -1.38 -7.87 2.54
CA PHE A 35 -1.20 -9.30 2.32
C PHE A 35 0.27 -9.62 2.11
N GLU A 36 0.63 -10.87 2.34
CA GLU A 36 2.02 -11.34 2.29
C GLU A 36 2.20 -12.35 1.18
N ALA A 37 3.35 -12.32 0.52
CA ALA A 37 3.75 -13.28 -0.50
C ALA A 37 5.20 -13.66 -0.34
N THR A 38 5.50 -14.97 -0.49
CA THR A 38 6.87 -15.48 -0.59
C THR A 38 7.21 -15.74 -2.04
N ILE A 39 8.32 -15.18 -2.52
CA ILE A 39 8.73 -15.22 -3.92
C ILE A 39 10.10 -15.90 -4.04
N ASN A 40 10.21 -16.80 -5.03
CA ASN A 40 11.48 -17.31 -5.53
C ASN A 40 11.76 -16.70 -6.90
N PHE A 41 12.84 -15.94 -7.02
CA PHE A 41 13.28 -15.34 -8.27
C PHE A 41 14.28 -16.26 -8.98
N ASN A 42 14.05 -16.55 -10.23
CA ASN A 42 14.92 -17.39 -11.04
C ASN A 42 14.80 -17.06 -12.53
N GLN A 43 15.60 -17.72 -13.35
CA GLN A 43 15.59 -17.50 -14.80
C GLN A 43 14.26 -17.90 -15.46
N ASP A 44 13.54 -18.89 -14.92
CA ASP A 44 12.30 -19.38 -15.52
C ASP A 44 11.15 -18.37 -15.38
N ASN A 45 11.23 -17.50 -14.38
CA ASN A 45 10.27 -16.41 -14.16
C ASN A 45 10.84 -15.02 -14.47
N ASP A 46 11.97 -14.96 -15.22
CA ASP A 46 12.67 -13.71 -15.56
C ASP A 46 12.96 -12.82 -14.33
N TYR A 47 13.21 -13.43 -13.18
CA TYR A 47 13.43 -12.73 -11.91
C TYR A 47 12.29 -11.76 -11.55
N SER A 48 11.06 -12.11 -11.89
CA SER A 48 9.86 -11.29 -11.74
C SER A 48 8.69 -12.14 -11.25
N ARG A 49 7.78 -11.52 -10.50
CA ARG A 49 6.57 -12.16 -10.02
C ARG A 49 5.38 -11.23 -10.10
N LEU A 50 4.44 -11.54 -10.99
CA LEU A 50 3.14 -10.89 -11.05
C LEU A 50 2.20 -11.52 -10.01
N ILE A 51 1.61 -10.69 -9.15
CA ILE A 51 0.65 -11.08 -8.11
C ILE A 51 -0.65 -10.35 -8.38
N THR A 52 -1.68 -11.10 -8.77
CA THR A 52 -3.04 -10.56 -8.93
C THR A 52 -3.65 -10.29 -7.56
N PHE A 53 -4.27 -9.14 -7.37
CA PHE A 53 -4.95 -8.81 -6.12
C PHE A 53 -6.13 -9.76 -5.88
N PRO A 54 -6.36 -10.18 -4.63
CA PRO A 54 -7.51 -11.02 -4.27
C PRO A 54 -8.83 -10.40 -4.73
N SER A 55 -9.72 -11.21 -5.29
CA SER A 55 -10.98 -10.73 -5.89
C SER A 55 -12.00 -10.15 -4.89
N ASP A 56 -11.79 -10.38 -3.61
CA ASP A 56 -12.55 -9.81 -2.50
C ASP A 56 -12.06 -8.42 -2.08
N ILE A 57 -10.93 -7.95 -2.66
CA ILE A 57 -10.38 -6.62 -2.45
C ILE A 57 -10.79 -5.73 -3.61
N VAL A 58 -11.48 -4.63 -3.31
CA VAL A 58 -11.76 -3.59 -4.29
C VAL A 58 -10.61 -2.59 -4.28
N VAL A 59 -9.90 -2.48 -5.40
CA VAL A 59 -8.78 -1.54 -5.58
C VAL A 59 -9.24 -0.45 -6.56
N TYR A 60 -9.06 0.79 -6.18
CA TYR A 60 -9.38 1.94 -7.03
C TYR A 60 -8.12 2.46 -7.72
N GLU A 61 -8.27 3.10 -8.87
CA GLU A 61 -7.14 3.75 -9.58
C GLU A 61 -6.45 4.84 -8.75
N SER A 62 -7.15 5.38 -7.74
CA SER A 62 -6.61 6.37 -6.81
C SER A 62 -5.84 5.76 -5.64
N ASP A 63 -5.95 4.46 -5.40
CA ASP A 63 -5.29 3.81 -4.29
C ASP A 63 -3.79 3.72 -4.52
N VAL A 64 -3.05 3.70 -3.43
CA VAL A 64 -1.60 3.59 -3.43
C VAL A 64 -1.22 2.16 -3.07
N VAL A 65 -0.33 1.58 -3.87
CA VAL A 65 0.30 0.29 -3.56
C VAL A 65 1.68 0.56 -3.00
N MET A 66 1.94 0.02 -1.80
CA MET A 66 3.26 0.01 -1.18
C MET A 66 3.72 -1.43 -1.00
N VAL A 67 5.00 -1.68 -1.27
CA VAL A 67 5.59 -3.01 -1.11
C VAL A 67 6.74 -2.91 -0.12
N TYR A 68 6.76 -3.83 0.84
CA TYR A 68 7.83 -3.96 1.83
C TYR A 68 8.46 -5.34 1.72
N MET A 69 9.77 -5.41 1.84
CA MET A 69 10.56 -6.64 1.85
C MET A 69 11.00 -6.94 3.28
N LEU A 70 10.91 -8.19 3.70
CA LEU A 70 11.50 -8.65 4.95
C LEU A 70 13.03 -8.76 4.79
N GLU A 71 13.75 -7.87 5.45
CA GLU A 71 15.22 -7.79 5.39
C GLU A 71 15.90 -8.74 6.37
N ASP A 72 15.34 -8.83 7.57
CA ASP A 72 15.94 -9.58 8.68
C ASP A 72 14.89 -9.91 9.74
N VAL A 73 15.21 -10.86 10.61
CA VAL A 73 14.46 -11.16 11.83
C VAL A 73 15.42 -11.08 13.00
N VAL A 74 15.32 -10.01 13.78
CA VAL A 74 16.19 -9.77 14.93
C VAL A 74 15.62 -10.38 16.21
N ASN A 75 16.48 -10.88 17.09
CA ASN A 75 16.12 -11.55 18.34
C ASN A 75 15.17 -12.75 18.18
N GLY A 76 14.96 -13.23 16.94
CA GLY A 76 14.16 -14.41 16.61
C GLY A 76 12.66 -14.17 16.44
N ASP A 77 12.17 -12.93 16.67
CA ASP A 77 10.76 -12.58 16.63
C ASP A 77 10.43 -11.14 16.17
N ILE A 78 11.47 -10.36 15.85
CA ILE A 78 11.26 -8.96 15.43
C ILE A 78 11.59 -8.83 13.95
N ASP A 79 10.60 -8.71 13.12
CA ASP A 79 10.73 -8.51 11.69
C ASP A 79 11.24 -7.11 11.35
N VAL A 80 12.22 -7.05 10.45
CA VAL A 80 12.77 -5.81 9.90
C VAL A 80 12.30 -5.66 8.47
N TRP A 81 11.41 -4.71 8.24
CA TRP A 81 10.80 -4.45 6.94
C TRP A 81 11.40 -3.21 6.28
N SER A 82 11.75 -3.32 5.01
CA SER A 82 12.21 -2.21 4.18
C SER A 82 11.26 -1.98 3.01
N GLN A 83 10.83 -0.73 2.83
CA GLN A 83 9.97 -0.36 1.70
C GLN A 83 10.74 -0.39 0.38
N LEU A 84 10.17 -0.99 -0.67
CA LEU A 84 10.73 -0.93 -2.02
C LEU A 84 10.57 0.47 -2.66
N PRO A 85 11.49 0.87 -3.56
CA PRO A 85 12.61 0.08 -4.08
C PRO A 85 13.78 0.00 -3.10
N GLN A 86 14.47 -1.16 -3.07
CA GLN A 86 15.69 -1.39 -2.30
C GLN A 86 16.89 -1.68 -3.20
N THR A 87 18.03 -1.09 -2.89
CA THR A 87 19.26 -1.20 -3.67
C THR A 87 20.38 -1.81 -2.84
N TYR A 88 21.00 -2.88 -3.35
CA TYR A 88 22.14 -3.54 -2.74
C TYR A 88 23.39 -3.37 -3.60
N PHE A 89 24.49 -2.97 -2.96
CA PHE A 89 25.80 -2.85 -3.60
C PHE A 89 26.59 -4.11 -3.33
N LEU A 90 26.67 -4.98 -4.33
CA LEU A 90 27.35 -6.26 -4.26
C LEU A 90 28.74 -6.17 -4.93
N ASN A 91 29.60 -7.18 -4.70
CA ASN A 91 30.92 -7.21 -5.34
C ASN A 91 30.84 -7.27 -6.88
N GLN A 92 29.78 -7.88 -7.43
CA GLN A 92 29.54 -8.00 -8.86
C GLN A 92 28.79 -6.83 -9.50
N GLY A 93 28.26 -5.93 -8.67
CA GLY A 93 27.51 -4.76 -9.16
C GLY A 93 26.36 -4.36 -8.26
N THR A 94 25.39 -3.65 -8.84
CA THR A 94 24.23 -3.15 -8.12
C THR A 94 23.03 -4.04 -8.43
N LEU A 95 22.34 -4.47 -7.37
CA LEU A 95 21.07 -5.19 -7.42
C LEU A 95 19.96 -4.27 -6.91
N LEU A 96 18.84 -4.22 -7.61
CA LEU A 96 17.63 -3.49 -7.26
C LEU A 96 16.46 -4.45 -7.11
N TYR A 97 15.76 -4.40 -5.98
CA TYR A 97 14.40 -4.91 -5.85
C TYR A 97 13.44 -3.76 -6.08
N THR A 98 12.50 -3.95 -6.96
CA THR A 98 11.52 -2.92 -7.30
C THR A 98 10.18 -3.54 -7.68
N PHE A 99 9.18 -2.70 -7.93
CA PHE A 99 7.86 -3.15 -8.35
C PHE A 99 7.21 -2.12 -9.26
N ASP A 100 6.28 -2.58 -10.06
CA ASP A 100 5.25 -1.79 -10.71
C ASP A 100 3.87 -2.38 -10.39
N HIS A 101 2.79 -1.64 -10.64
CA HIS A 101 1.45 -2.11 -10.34
C HIS A 101 0.40 -1.49 -11.25
N THR A 102 -0.72 -2.19 -11.37
CA THR A 102 -2.00 -1.67 -11.86
C THR A 102 -3.03 -1.69 -10.72
N PHE A 103 -4.27 -1.38 -10.99
CA PHE A 103 -5.36 -1.57 -10.02
C PHE A 103 -5.80 -3.06 -9.91
N LEU A 104 -5.20 -3.97 -10.69
CA LEU A 104 -5.51 -5.41 -10.69
C LEU A 104 -4.41 -6.27 -10.06
N ASP A 105 -3.17 -5.78 -10.10
CA ASP A 105 -1.99 -6.58 -9.79
C ASP A 105 -0.79 -5.73 -9.38
N VAL A 106 0.21 -6.39 -8.81
CA VAL A 106 1.54 -5.87 -8.55
C VAL A 106 2.57 -6.84 -9.11
N ASN A 107 3.57 -6.32 -9.78
CA ASN A 107 4.71 -7.09 -10.29
C ASN A 107 5.96 -6.70 -9.50
N ILE A 108 6.54 -7.65 -8.78
CA ILE A 108 7.78 -7.45 -8.02
C ILE A 108 8.92 -8.11 -8.80
N PHE A 109 10.00 -7.38 -9.04
CA PHE A 109 11.09 -7.89 -9.87
C PHE A 109 12.47 -7.39 -9.44
N LEU A 110 13.49 -8.11 -9.90
CA LEU A 110 14.89 -7.76 -9.74
C LEU A 110 15.40 -7.08 -11.00
N ASP A 111 16.21 -6.03 -10.83
CA ASP A 111 17.03 -5.43 -11.88
C ASP A 111 18.48 -5.35 -11.40
N ALA A 112 19.44 -5.49 -12.32
CA ALA A 112 20.85 -5.43 -12.00
C ALA A 112 21.71 -4.99 -13.18
N ASN A 113 22.86 -4.40 -12.89
CA ASN A 113 23.88 -4.10 -13.90
C ASN A 113 24.85 -5.25 -14.14
N PHE A 114 24.50 -6.45 -13.70
CA PHE A 114 25.26 -7.70 -13.89
C PHE A 114 24.30 -8.86 -14.21
N ASN A 115 24.84 -10.04 -14.51
CA ASN A 115 24.02 -11.21 -14.81
C ASN A 115 23.36 -11.77 -13.54
N LEU A 116 22.02 -11.70 -13.45
CA LEU A 116 21.21 -12.18 -12.32
C LEU A 116 21.41 -13.68 -12.03
N ASN A 117 21.81 -14.50 -13.01
CA ASN A 117 22.13 -15.92 -12.78
C ASN A 117 23.33 -16.14 -11.84
N THR A 118 24.08 -15.09 -11.52
CA THR A 118 25.22 -15.16 -10.59
C THR A 118 24.84 -14.79 -9.16
N LEU A 119 23.56 -14.46 -8.90
CA LEU A 119 23.08 -14.20 -7.55
C LEU A 119 23.10 -15.46 -6.68
N GLY A 120 23.44 -15.27 -5.40
CA GLY A 120 23.28 -16.31 -4.40
C GLY A 120 21.82 -16.46 -3.97
N SER A 121 21.47 -17.66 -3.51
CA SER A 121 20.10 -18.00 -3.07
C SER A 121 19.57 -17.10 -1.94
N ASN A 122 20.44 -16.47 -1.18
CA ASN A 122 20.05 -15.48 -0.15
C ASN A 122 19.39 -14.22 -0.73
N TYR A 123 19.52 -13.98 -2.04
CA TYR A 123 18.87 -12.88 -2.75
C TYR A 123 17.71 -13.32 -3.64
N THR A 124 17.54 -14.63 -3.83
CA THR A 124 16.57 -15.13 -4.81
C THR A 124 15.51 -16.02 -4.19
N ASP A 125 15.88 -16.79 -3.14
CA ASP A 125 15.00 -17.84 -2.61
C ASP A 125 14.25 -17.34 -1.37
N ASN A 126 12.96 -17.70 -1.32
CA ASN A 126 12.08 -17.43 -0.17
C ASN A 126 12.08 -15.96 0.28
N GLN A 127 12.12 -15.04 -0.67
CA GLN A 127 12.01 -13.62 -0.38
C GLN A 127 10.58 -13.28 0.03
N VAL A 128 10.39 -12.69 1.20
CA VAL A 128 9.07 -12.39 1.77
C VAL A 128 8.73 -10.92 1.57
N PHE A 129 7.54 -10.65 1.04
CA PHE A 129 7.06 -9.29 0.78
C PHE A 129 5.68 -9.09 1.40
N ARG A 130 5.46 -7.91 1.98
CA ARG A 130 4.12 -7.40 2.32
C ARG A 130 3.70 -6.35 1.33
N ILE A 131 2.52 -6.52 0.77
CA ILE A 131 1.90 -5.61 -0.19
C ILE A 131 0.73 -4.92 0.51
N ALA A 132 0.80 -3.61 0.60
CA ALA A 132 -0.24 -2.78 1.20
C ALA A 132 -0.97 -1.98 0.12
N ILE A 133 -2.30 -2.10 0.07
CA ILE A 133 -3.18 -1.30 -0.78
C ILE A 133 -3.87 -0.28 0.12
N LEU A 134 -3.67 0.99 -0.14
CA LEU A 134 -3.99 2.08 0.78
C LEU A 134 -4.79 3.18 0.07
N PRO A 135 -5.69 3.88 0.77
CA PRO A 135 -6.28 5.10 0.26
C PRO A 135 -5.24 6.15 -0.13
N ALA A 136 -5.56 6.99 -1.11
CA ALA A 136 -4.66 7.99 -1.69
C ALA A 136 -3.99 8.93 -0.68
N GLU A 137 -4.61 9.17 0.47
CA GLU A 137 -4.08 10.01 1.54
C GLU A 137 -2.76 9.50 2.13
N TYR A 138 -2.48 8.21 2.00
CA TYR A 138 -1.21 7.60 2.42
C TYR A 138 -0.08 7.77 1.39
N GLY A 139 -0.38 8.21 0.17
CA GLY A 139 0.58 8.28 -0.95
C GLY A 139 1.77 9.22 -0.73
N THR A 140 1.67 10.15 0.20
CA THR A 140 2.76 11.06 0.57
C THR A 140 3.47 10.67 1.87
N SER A 141 3.05 9.59 2.49
CA SER A 141 3.54 9.14 3.78
C SER A 141 4.73 8.20 3.61
N ASN A 142 5.81 8.47 4.34
CA ASN A 142 6.98 7.59 4.39
C ASN A 142 6.87 6.70 5.64
N LEU A 143 5.89 5.78 5.62
CA LEU A 143 5.55 4.95 6.77
C LEU A 143 6.41 3.69 6.79
N SER A 144 6.91 3.34 7.98
CA SER A 144 7.41 1.98 8.22
C SER A 144 6.24 0.99 8.25
N MET A 145 6.51 -0.30 8.03
CA MET A 145 5.48 -1.36 8.12
C MET A 145 4.75 -1.31 9.48
N ASN A 146 5.47 -1.16 10.59
CA ASN A 146 4.87 -1.10 11.92
C ASN A 146 3.96 0.12 12.11
N GLN A 147 4.33 1.29 11.57
CA GLN A 147 3.46 2.47 11.61
C GLN A 147 2.20 2.24 10.78
N LEU A 148 2.35 1.70 9.59
CA LEU A 148 1.25 1.39 8.70
C LEU A 148 0.26 0.40 9.36
N MET A 149 0.75 -0.69 9.93
CA MET A 149 -0.08 -1.69 10.63
C MET A 149 -0.84 -1.06 11.80
N ASN A 150 -0.19 -0.20 12.59
CA ASN A 150 -0.83 0.51 13.69
C ASN A 150 -1.90 1.50 13.19
N ASP A 151 -1.61 2.29 12.16
CA ASP A 151 -2.54 3.29 11.61
C ASP A 151 -3.79 2.64 11.01
N LEU A 152 -3.62 1.45 10.41
CA LEU A 152 -4.70 0.65 9.84
C LEU A 152 -5.39 -0.25 10.87
N ASN A 153 -4.88 -0.33 12.10
CA ASN A 153 -5.33 -1.25 13.14
C ASN A 153 -5.37 -2.71 12.65
N ILE A 154 -4.32 -3.13 11.91
CA ILE A 154 -4.14 -4.49 11.39
C ILE A 154 -3.14 -5.21 12.28
N GLU A 155 -3.47 -6.45 12.69
CA GLU A 155 -2.56 -7.36 13.38
C GLU A 155 -1.96 -8.37 12.38
N ASP A 156 -0.83 -9.00 12.71
CA ASP A 156 -0.20 -10.01 11.85
C ASP A 156 -1.14 -11.19 11.53
N SER A 157 -2.08 -11.49 12.44
CA SER A 157 -3.13 -12.50 12.23
C SER A 157 -4.15 -12.14 11.15
N ASP A 158 -4.27 -10.87 10.80
CA ASP A 158 -5.21 -10.37 9.79
C ASP A 158 -4.60 -10.38 8.38
N ILE A 159 -3.28 -10.59 8.29
CA ILE A 159 -2.57 -10.61 7.02
C ILE A 159 -2.84 -11.92 6.29
N SER A 160 -3.44 -11.82 5.11
CA SER A 160 -3.64 -12.96 4.23
C SER A 160 -2.32 -13.35 3.55
N VAL A 161 -1.91 -14.61 3.68
CA VAL A 161 -0.75 -15.14 2.96
C VAL A 161 -1.20 -15.68 1.61
N LEU A 162 -0.66 -15.12 0.53
CA LEU A 162 -0.94 -15.59 -0.82
C LEU A 162 -0.04 -16.79 -1.13
N HIS A 163 -0.68 -17.93 -1.30
CA HIS A 163 0.00 -19.15 -1.73
C HIS A 163 0.05 -19.22 -3.26
N ASN A 164 1.21 -19.55 -3.79
CA ASN A 164 1.43 -19.74 -5.23
C ASN A 164 0.98 -21.10 -5.72
#